data_a369dfff3712457c6774460bc9449b60
#
_entry.id   a369dfff3712457c6774460bc9449b60
#
_cell.length_a   1.000
_cell.length_b   1.000
_cell.length_c   1.000
_cell.angle_alpha   90.00
_cell.angle_beta   90.00
_cell.angle_gamma   90.00
#
_symmetry.space_group_name_H-M   'P 1'
#
loop_
_entity.id
_entity.type
_entity.pdbx_description
1 polymer ?
#
loop_
_entity_poly.entity_id
_entity_poly.type
_entity_poly.pdbx_seq_one_letter_code
_entity_poly.pdbx_strand_id
1 'polypeptide(L)'
;LHLGATSCYVGDNTDVLVMKEGLEVVRRKLLGVMDLLAAFARRYKEMPALAYTHLQPAQLTTVGKRATLWLYELYMDFCEVEHRLGDLALLGSKGTTGTQASFLELLEGDDGKVKAIEEDIAKEMGLGRVVPVSGQTYSRKADYQVLSALAGIAQSAMKFSGDLRILQSFKELEEPFEKHQIGSSAMPYKRNPMRSERITALARYVIIDVLNPAFTAGTQWMERTLDDSANKRIAVAEAFLGVDAILNLMLNVCDGLVVYPKVIRRRVLDELPFMATENIMMMAVKKGGNRQELHERLRVHSIEAGRMVKEQGLENDLISRIAADPAFGLSKSELEDILKPEAFTGLAPRQTRDFVEQVAKPALAPYQGQMARRTDLRV
;
A
#
# COMPACT_ATOMS: atom_id res chain seq x y z
N LEU A 1 -1.71 -4.87 48.42
CA LEU A 1 -1.73 -4.81 46.96
C LEU A 1 -0.62 -3.90 46.46
N HIS A 2 0.03 -4.21 45.35
CA HIS A 2 1.07 -3.48 44.61
C HIS A 2 2.26 -2.93 45.46
N LEU A 3 2.74 -3.69 46.44
CA LEU A 3 3.97 -3.33 47.15
C LEU A 3 5.13 -3.13 46.18
N GLY A 4 5.89 -2.03 46.34
CA GLY A 4 7.01 -1.69 45.47
C GLY A 4 6.64 -1.20 44.06
N ALA A 5 5.42 -1.42 43.56
CA ALA A 5 4.97 -1.00 42.26
C ALA A 5 4.38 0.42 42.26
N THR A 6 4.44 1.10 41.13
CA THR A 6 3.77 2.40 40.89
C THR A 6 2.56 2.22 39.97
N SER A 7 1.75 3.28 39.80
CA SER A 7 0.65 3.28 38.82
C SER A 7 1.11 2.97 37.39
N CYS A 8 2.35 3.29 37.03
CA CYS A 8 2.92 2.98 35.73
C CYS A 8 3.13 1.47 35.50
N TYR A 9 3.26 0.68 36.55
CA TYR A 9 3.25 -0.78 36.44
C TYR A 9 1.96 -1.27 35.75
N VAL A 10 0.81 -0.77 36.20
CA VAL A 10 -0.47 -1.12 35.55
C VAL A 10 -0.61 -0.46 34.20
N GLY A 11 -0.47 0.87 34.11
CA GLY A 11 -0.74 1.63 32.92
C GLY A 11 0.17 1.25 31.74
N ASP A 12 1.47 1.21 31.95
CA ASP A 12 2.44 0.99 30.87
C ASP A 12 2.44 -0.47 30.37
N ASN A 13 2.35 -1.45 31.25
CA ASN A 13 2.23 -2.85 30.81
C ASN A 13 0.90 -3.07 30.05
N THR A 14 -0.20 -2.49 30.52
CA THR A 14 -1.50 -2.55 29.81
C THR A 14 -1.41 -1.89 28.44
N ASP A 15 -0.79 -0.72 28.32
CA ASP A 15 -0.64 -0.02 27.04
C ASP A 15 0.12 -0.88 26.01
N VAL A 16 1.19 -1.57 26.44
CA VAL A 16 1.94 -2.49 25.55
C VAL A 16 1.08 -3.67 25.09
N LEU A 17 0.30 -4.28 26.00
CA LEU A 17 -0.60 -5.38 25.67
C LEU A 17 -1.69 -4.93 24.70
N VAL A 18 -2.30 -3.78 24.93
CA VAL A 18 -3.34 -3.21 24.04
C VAL A 18 -2.76 -2.86 22.66
N MET A 19 -1.54 -2.30 22.61
CA MET A 19 -0.86 -2.07 21.32
C MET A 19 -0.59 -3.38 20.59
N LYS A 20 -0.18 -4.44 21.28
CA LYS A 20 0.01 -5.78 20.69
C LYS A 20 -1.30 -6.29 20.09
N GLU A 21 -2.38 -6.30 20.86
CA GLU A 21 -3.70 -6.74 20.40
C GLU A 21 -4.19 -5.89 19.21
N GLY A 22 -3.98 -4.57 19.26
CA GLY A 22 -4.28 -3.66 18.17
C GLY A 22 -3.51 -3.99 16.89
N LEU A 23 -2.19 -4.22 16.99
CA LEU A 23 -1.36 -4.65 15.86
C LEU A 23 -1.79 -6.01 15.29
N GLU A 24 -2.24 -6.94 16.13
CA GLU A 24 -2.79 -8.22 15.66
C GLU A 24 -4.10 -8.05 14.88
N VAL A 25 -4.96 -7.11 15.29
CA VAL A 25 -6.17 -6.74 14.52
C VAL A 25 -5.80 -6.13 13.17
N VAL A 26 -4.87 -5.17 13.19
CA VAL A 26 -4.34 -4.51 11.98
C VAL A 26 -3.73 -5.55 11.03
N ARG A 27 -2.87 -6.43 11.54
CA ARG A 27 -2.27 -7.52 10.77
C ARG A 27 -3.30 -8.38 10.06
N ARG A 28 -4.35 -8.84 10.76
CA ARG A 28 -5.40 -9.67 10.16
C ARG A 28 -6.10 -8.96 8.99
N LYS A 29 -6.35 -7.66 9.10
CA LYS A 29 -7.01 -6.87 8.05
C LYS A 29 -6.06 -6.59 6.90
N LEU A 30 -4.81 -6.25 7.18
CA LEU A 30 -3.76 -6.04 6.19
C LEU A 30 -3.56 -7.30 5.32
N LEU A 31 -3.45 -8.47 5.95
CA LEU A 31 -3.38 -9.75 5.25
C LEU A 31 -4.61 -10.02 4.38
N GLY A 32 -5.80 -9.65 4.83
CA GLY A 32 -7.03 -9.75 4.04
C GLY A 32 -6.98 -8.88 2.78
N VAL A 33 -6.51 -7.63 2.89
CA VAL A 33 -6.32 -6.73 1.73
C VAL A 33 -5.27 -7.29 0.77
N MET A 34 -4.14 -7.80 1.31
CA MET A 34 -3.08 -8.41 0.49
C MET A 34 -3.58 -9.64 -0.27
N ASP A 35 -4.40 -10.49 0.34
CA ASP A 35 -4.98 -11.68 -0.30
C ASP A 35 -5.89 -11.27 -1.48
N LEU A 36 -6.76 -10.29 -1.28
CA LEU A 36 -7.64 -9.77 -2.32
C LEU A 36 -6.85 -9.15 -3.49
N LEU A 37 -5.82 -8.35 -3.20
CA LEU A 37 -4.98 -7.76 -4.24
C LEU A 37 -4.12 -8.81 -4.96
N ALA A 38 -3.63 -9.84 -4.28
CA ALA A 38 -2.92 -10.94 -4.89
C ALA A 38 -3.80 -11.71 -5.87
N ALA A 39 -5.06 -11.98 -5.49
CA ALA A 39 -6.04 -12.61 -6.35
C ALA A 39 -6.38 -11.73 -7.58
N PHE A 40 -6.57 -10.42 -7.37
CA PHE A 40 -6.81 -9.44 -8.42
C PHE A 40 -5.62 -9.37 -9.38
N ALA A 41 -4.40 -9.20 -8.88
CA ALA A 41 -3.18 -9.15 -9.68
C ALA A 41 -3.04 -10.40 -10.55
N ARG A 42 -3.25 -11.59 -9.98
CA ARG A 42 -3.19 -12.86 -10.71
C ARG A 42 -4.25 -12.95 -11.81
N ARG A 43 -5.48 -12.49 -11.54
CA ARG A 43 -6.59 -12.50 -12.51
C ARG A 43 -6.27 -11.66 -13.74
N TYR A 44 -5.65 -10.50 -13.55
CA TYR A 44 -5.42 -9.51 -14.61
C TYR A 44 -3.96 -9.41 -15.05
N LYS A 45 -3.12 -10.42 -14.74
CA LYS A 45 -1.69 -10.40 -15.04
C LYS A 45 -1.36 -10.27 -16.53
N GLU A 46 -2.23 -10.79 -17.42
CA GLU A 46 -2.04 -10.76 -18.87
C GLU A 46 -2.74 -9.56 -19.55
N MET A 47 -3.52 -8.76 -18.82
CA MET A 47 -4.31 -7.68 -19.42
C MET A 47 -3.45 -6.44 -19.67
N PRO A 48 -3.13 -6.08 -20.93
CA PRO A 48 -2.36 -4.89 -21.24
C PRO A 48 -3.08 -3.62 -20.81
N ALA A 49 -2.32 -2.66 -20.29
CA ALA A 49 -2.78 -1.33 -19.93
C ALA A 49 -1.67 -0.31 -20.17
N LEU A 50 -2.04 0.95 -20.37
CA LEU A 50 -1.07 2.04 -20.43
C LEU A 50 -0.38 2.21 -19.09
N ALA A 51 0.95 2.28 -19.10
CA ALA A 51 1.71 2.76 -17.97
C ALA A 51 1.97 4.26 -18.14
N TYR A 52 2.01 4.96 -17.01
CA TYR A 52 2.19 6.41 -16.97
C TYR A 52 3.44 6.76 -16.18
N THR A 53 4.27 7.62 -16.75
CA THR A 53 5.31 8.36 -16.03
C THR A 53 4.98 9.84 -16.14
N HIS A 54 5.07 10.60 -15.05
CA HIS A 54 4.65 12.00 -15.00
C HIS A 54 3.19 12.24 -15.49
N LEU A 55 2.31 11.24 -15.26
CA LEU A 55 0.94 11.17 -15.79
C LEU A 55 0.84 11.28 -17.33
N GLN A 56 1.92 11.00 -18.04
CA GLN A 56 1.93 10.86 -19.51
C GLN A 56 2.03 9.37 -19.87
N PRO A 57 1.31 8.93 -20.93
CA PRO A 57 1.49 7.58 -21.46
C PRO A 57 2.97 7.34 -21.82
N ALA A 58 3.52 6.22 -21.35
CA ALA A 58 4.91 5.85 -21.60
C ALA A 58 4.99 4.55 -22.41
N GLN A 59 4.98 3.41 -21.73
CA GLN A 59 4.96 2.08 -22.35
C GLN A 59 3.75 1.31 -21.84
N LEU A 60 3.57 0.07 -22.30
CA LEU A 60 2.54 -0.79 -21.75
C LEU A 60 3.03 -1.50 -20.48
N THR A 61 2.11 -1.74 -19.61
CA THR A 61 2.17 -2.65 -18.47
C THR A 61 0.97 -3.59 -18.53
N THR A 62 0.68 -4.30 -17.44
CA THR A 62 -0.60 -4.99 -17.27
C THR A 62 -1.34 -4.48 -16.04
N VAL A 63 -2.67 -4.63 -16.05
CA VAL A 63 -3.51 -4.29 -14.89
C VAL A 63 -3.03 -5.06 -13.65
N GLY A 64 -2.69 -6.34 -13.81
CA GLY A 64 -2.14 -7.16 -12.73
C GLY A 64 -0.78 -6.67 -12.23
N LYS A 65 0.13 -6.25 -13.14
CA LYS A 65 1.43 -5.70 -12.74
C LYS A 65 1.26 -4.41 -11.93
N ARG A 66 0.33 -3.53 -12.30
CA ARG A 66 0.02 -2.33 -11.52
C ARG A 66 -0.45 -2.71 -10.11
N ALA A 67 -1.33 -3.70 -9.98
CA ALA A 67 -1.79 -4.17 -8.68
C ALA A 67 -0.66 -4.76 -7.81
N THR A 68 0.38 -5.35 -8.41
CA THR A 68 1.54 -5.81 -7.63
C THR A 68 2.36 -4.67 -7.03
N LEU A 69 2.31 -3.46 -7.58
CA LEU A 69 2.97 -2.30 -6.97
C LEU A 69 2.30 -1.95 -5.63
N TRP A 70 0.97 -1.89 -5.61
CA TRP A 70 0.20 -1.66 -4.38
C TRP A 70 0.39 -2.80 -3.37
N LEU A 71 0.35 -4.04 -3.84
CA LEU A 71 0.54 -5.23 -3.01
C LEU A 71 1.95 -5.29 -2.39
N TYR A 72 2.98 -4.83 -3.11
CA TYR A 72 4.35 -4.83 -2.60
C TYR A 72 4.54 -3.83 -1.47
N GLU A 73 3.96 -2.63 -1.59
CA GLU A 73 3.97 -1.64 -0.50
C GLU A 73 3.29 -2.19 0.77
N LEU A 74 2.12 -2.79 0.63
CA LEU A 74 1.44 -3.45 1.76
C LEU A 74 2.22 -4.64 2.33
N TYR A 75 2.98 -5.37 1.51
CA TYR A 75 3.88 -6.41 1.98
C TYR A 75 5.03 -5.84 2.83
N MET A 76 5.58 -4.69 2.45
CA MET A 76 6.58 -3.99 3.28
C MET A 76 5.97 -3.58 4.64
N ASP A 77 4.74 -3.06 4.62
CA ASP A 77 4.00 -2.71 5.85
C ASP A 77 3.74 -3.95 6.72
N PHE A 78 3.39 -5.07 6.13
CA PHE A 78 3.22 -6.34 6.83
C PHE A 78 4.51 -6.77 7.54
N CYS A 79 5.65 -6.69 6.85
CA CYS A 79 6.95 -7.00 7.45
C CYS A 79 7.25 -6.08 8.66
N GLU A 80 6.91 -4.79 8.56
CA GLU A 80 7.10 -3.86 9.67
C GLU A 80 6.16 -4.15 10.85
N VAL A 81 4.90 -4.50 10.59
CA VAL A 81 3.95 -4.93 11.64
C VAL A 81 4.46 -6.18 12.36
N GLU A 82 4.94 -7.19 11.63
CA GLU A 82 5.52 -8.40 12.21
C GLU A 82 6.75 -8.07 13.06
N HIS A 83 7.61 -7.17 12.56
CA HIS A 83 8.77 -6.72 13.31
C HIS A 83 8.36 -6.02 14.62
N ARG A 84 7.36 -5.13 14.58
CA ARG A 84 6.86 -4.47 15.80
C ARG A 84 6.25 -5.45 16.78
N LEU A 85 5.43 -6.40 16.33
CA LEU A 85 4.87 -7.45 17.18
C LEU A 85 5.97 -8.29 17.88
N GLY A 86 7.04 -8.60 17.14
CA GLY A 86 8.19 -9.34 17.69
C GLY A 86 9.08 -8.52 18.62
N ASP A 87 9.03 -7.19 18.55
CA ASP A 87 9.92 -6.29 19.29
C ASP A 87 9.28 -5.68 20.55
N LEU A 88 7.95 -5.72 20.67
CA LEU A 88 7.24 -5.23 21.85
C LEU A 88 7.74 -5.92 23.13
N ALA A 89 7.98 -5.12 24.16
CA ALA A 89 8.42 -5.58 25.47
C ALA A 89 7.66 -4.87 26.60
N LEU A 90 7.29 -5.59 27.63
CA LEU A 90 6.65 -5.02 28.82
C LEU A 90 7.60 -4.08 29.55
N LEU A 91 7.06 -3.11 30.28
CA LEU A 91 7.82 -2.36 31.28
C LEU A 91 8.38 -3.32 32.35
N GLY A 92 7.60 -4.33 32.72
CA GLY A 92 7.90 -5.18 33.85
C GLY A 92 7.59 -4.48 35.19
N SER A 93 8.32 -4.86 36.22
CA SER A 93 8.19 -4.33 37.59
C SER A 93 9.42 -3.53 37.97
N LYS A 94 9.53 -2.28 37.46
CA LYS A 94 10.73 -1.44 37.62
C LYS A 94 10.74 -0.53 38.84
N GLY A 95 9.59 -0.25 39.42
CA GLY A 95 9.46 0.64 40.57
C GLY A 95 9.49 2.13 40.21
N THR A 96 9.73 2.97 41.19
CA THR A 96 9.54 4.45 41.08
C THR A 96 10.50 5.10 40.07
N THR A 97 11.72 4.65 40.01
CA THR A 97 12.79 5.25 39.16
C THR A 97 13.48 4.22 38.24
N GLY A 98 12.91 3.04 38.13
CA GLY A 98 13.49 1.98 37.30
C GLY A 98 14.60 1.16 37.98
N THR A 99 14.93 1.46 39.22
CA THR A 99 16.06 0.83 39.92
C THR A 99 15.65 -0.46 40.65
N GLN A 100 14.37 -0.75 40.77
CA GLN A 100 13.81 -1.88 41.51
C GLN A 100 14.19 -1.90 43.00
N ALA A 101 14.64 -0.76 43.54
CA ALA A 101 15.13 -0.67 44.92
C ALA A 101 14.12 -1.20 45.97
N SER A 102 12.84 -0.85 45.82
CA SER A 102 11.79 -1.35 46.74
C SER A 102 11.57 -2.87 46.66
N PHE A 103 11.74 -3.47 45.50
CA PHE A 103 11.64 -4.92 45.32
C PHE A 103 12.87 -5.62 45.90
N LEU A 104 14.05 -5.03 45.71
CA LEU A 104 15.28 -5.55 46.27
C LEU A 104 15.24 -5.54 47.81
N GLU A 105 14.70 -4.48 48.40
CA GLU A 105 14.48 -4.39 49.84
C GLU A 105 13.47 -5.44 50.36
N LEU A 106 12.31 -5.56 49.64
CA LEU A 106 11.28 -6.56 49.98
C LEU A 106 11.77 -8.00 49.93
N LEU A 107 12.79 -8.27 49.08
CA LEU A 107 13.38 -9.60 48.88
C LEU A 107 14.75 -9.75 49.54
N GLU A 108 15.00 -8.95 50.57
CA GLU A 108 16.19 -9.05 51.42
C GLU A 108 17.53 -8.97 50.66
N GLY A 109 17.59 -8.20 49.57
CA GLY A 109 18.77 -8.03 48.73
C GLY A 109 18.99 -9.12 47.68
N ASP A 110 18.03 -10.02 47.50
CA ASP A 110 18.12 -11.11 46.48
C ASP A 110 17.73 -10.62 45.08
N ASP A 111 18.73 -10.22 44.30
CA ASP A 111 18.57 -9.74 42.92
C ASP A 111 18.08 -10.85 41.98
N GLY A 112 18.39 -12.10 42.25
CA GLY A 112 17.90 -13.25 41.52
C GLY A 112 16.38 -13.38 41.61
N LYS A 113 15.81 -13.18 42.81
CA LYS A 113 14.35 -13.18 43.01
C LYS A 113 13.68 -11.97 42.35
N VAL A 114 14.30 -10.79 42.39
CA VAL A 114 13.78 -9.60 41.67
C VAL A 114 13.68 -9.85 40.19
N LYS A 115 14.70 -10.47 39.61
CA LYS A 115 14.70 -10.83 38.19
C LYS A 115 13.66 -11.90 37.86
N ALA A 116 13.51 -12.92 38.70
CA ALA A 116 12.50 -13.96 38.49
C ALA A 116 11.07 -13.39 38.49
N ILE A 117 10.76 -12.39 39.34
CA ILE A 117 9.46 -11.69 39.30
C ILE A 117 9.20 -11.07 37.90
N GLU A 118 10.18 -10.43 37.28
CA GLU A 118 10.00 -9.85 35.95
C GLU A 118 9.77 -10.93 34.86
N GLU A 119 10.48 -12.03 34.94
CA GLU A 119 10.32 -13.17 34.03
C GLU A 119 8.92 -13.81 34.20
N ASP A 120 8.44 -13.96 35.43
CA ASP A 120 7.10 -14.47 35.70
C ASP A 120 6.01 -13.52 35.19
N ILE A 121 6.15 -12.20 35.42
CA ILE A 121 5.23 -11.19 34.92
C ILE A 121 5.17 -11.26 33.37
N ALA A 122 6.33 -11.34 32.71
CA ALA A 122 6.39 -11.41 31.26
C ALA A 122 5.70 -12.67 30.71
N LYS A 123 5.87 -13.78 31.39
CA LYS A 123 5.23 -15.06 31.05
C LYS A 123 3.72 -15.03 31.28
N GLU A 124 3.27 -14.58 32.45
CA GLU A 124 1.85 -14.45 32.81
C GLU A 124 1.10 -13.53 31.81
N MET A 125 1.74 -12.41 31.44
CA MET A 125 1.18 -11.44 30.47
C MET A 125 1.32 -11.89 28.99
N GLY A 126 1.97 -13.01 28.72
CA GLY A 126 2.03 -13.63 27.39
C GLY A 126 2.87 -12.87 26.35
N LEU A 127 3.84 -12.03 26.81
CA LEU A 127 4.77 -11.32 25.90
C LEU A 127 6.20 -11.90 25.94
N GLY A 128 6.59 -12.53 27.05
CA GLY A 128 7.89 -13.21 27.20
C GLY A 128 9.12 -12.28 27.22
N ARG A 129 8.93 -10.95 27.20
CA ARG A 129 9.99 -9.96 27.16
C ARG A 129 9.69 -8.76 28.03
N VAL A 130 10.72 -8.29 28.73
CA VAL A 130 10.69 -7.07 29.54
C VAL A 130 11.81 -6.14 29.03
N VAL A 131 11.59 -4.83 29.05
CA VAL A 131 12.63 -3.87 28.70
C VAL A 131 13.85 -4.03 29.62
N PRO A 132 15.08 -4.03 29.07
CA PRO A 132 16.27 -4.28 29.88
C PRO A 132 16.57 -3.14 30.86
N VAL A 133 16.16 -1.92 30.52
CA VAL A 133 16.37 -0.71 31.31
C VAL A 133 15.25 0.29 31.08
N SER A 134 14.82 0.97 32.14
CA SER A 134 13.84 2.05 32.06
C SER A 134 13.95 3.00 33.27
N GLY A 135 13.29 4.14 33.17
CA GLY A 135 12.91 4.92 34.37
C GLY A 135 11.64 4.35 34.98
N GLN A 136 10.73 5.21 35.41
CA GLN A 136 9.42 4.79 35.92
C GLN A 136 8.52 4.21 34.82
N THR A 137 8.75 4.60 33.55
CA THR A 137 7.97 4.22 32.37
C THR A 137 8.86 3.53 31.35
N TYR A 138 8.27 2.74 30.43
CA TYR A 138 9.00 2.35 29.23
C TYR A 138 9.29 3.58 28.36
N SER A 139 10.30 3.48 27.49
CA SER A 139 10.63 4.56 26.55
C SER A 139 9.47 4.86 25.61
N ARG A 140 8.97 6.09 25.60
CA ARG A 140 7.90 6.54 24.70
C ARG A 140 8.29 6.47 23.19
N LYS A 141 9.56 6.15 22.93
CA LYS A 141 10.01 5.78 21.59
C LYS A 141 9.30 4.53 21.06
N ALA A 142 8.85 3.62 21.93
CA ALA A 142 8.07 2.45 21.52
C ALA A 142 6.72 2.85 20.90
N ASP A 143 6.03 3.83 21.49
CA ASP A 143 4.79 4.39 20.91
C ASP A 143 5.04 4.96 19.51
N TYR A 144 6.11 5.74 19.35
CA TYR A 144 6.51 6.27 18.05
C TYR A 144 6.78 5.17 17.01
N GLN A 145 7.47 4.10 17.40
CA GLN A 145 7.77 2.98 16.51
C GLN A 145 6.51 2.25 16.06
N VAL A 146 5.55 2.04 16.97
CA VAL A 146 4.24 1.45 16.63
C VAL A 146 3.46 2.36 15.70
N LEU A 147 3.33 3.66 16.01
CA LEU A 147 2.61 4.59 15.17
C LEU A 147 3.29 4.80 13.82
N SER A 148 4.62 4.68 13.73
CA SER A 148 5.35 4.71 12.45
C SER A 148 4.95 3.54 11.54
N ALA A 149 4.78 2.34 12.09
CA ALA A 149 4.27 1.19 11.32
C ALA A 149 2.84 1.44 10.82
N LEU A 150 1.98 2.00 11.67
CA LEU A 150 0.62 2.38 11.29
C LEU A 150 0.59 3.47 10.19
N ALA A 151 1.49 4.46 10.29
CA ALA A 151 1.65 5.50 9.28
C ALA A 151 2.15 4.95 7.94
N GLY A 152 2.98 3.90 7.94
CA GLY A 152 3.39 3.16 6.74
C GLY A 152 2.18 2.61 5.99
N ILE A 153 1.30 1.89 6.69
CA ILE A 153 0.05 1.37 6.12
C ILE A 153 -0.81 2.51 5.55
N ALA A 154 -0.91 3.63 6.26
CA ALA A 154 -1.65 4.78 5.78
C ALA A 154 -1.05 5.38 4.49
N GLN A 155 0.29 5.41 4.35
CA GLN A 155 0.96 5.86 3.11
C GLN A 155 0.62 4.96 1.94
N SER A 156 0.72 3.63 2.10
CA SER A 156 0.39 2.65 1.08
C SER A 156 -1.08 2.75 0.66
N ALA A 157 -1.99 2.90 1.63
CA ALA A 157 -3.41 3.10 1.39
C ALA A 157 -3.70 4.42 0.64
N MET A 158 -3.00 5.49 0.98
CA MET A 158 -3.12 6.79 0.31
C MET A 158 -2.68 6.72 -1.15
N LYS A 159 -1.57 6.03 -1.43
CA LYS A 159 -1.11 5.80 -2.79
C LYS A 159 -2.11 4.95 -3.59
N PHE A 160 -2.54 3.81 -3.07
CA PHE A 160 -3.54 2.95 -3.69
C PHE A 160 -4.81 3.72 -4.06
N SER A 161 -5.38 4.45 -3.11
CA SER A 161 -6.61 5.21 -3.32
C SER A 161 -6.42 6.39 -4.28
N GLY A 162 -5.25 7.02 -4.28
CA GLY A 162 -4.88 8.06 -5.24
C GLY A 162 -4.83 7.53 -6.66
N ASP A 163 -4.13 6.43 -6.90
CA ASP A 163 -4.05 5.76 -8.20
C ASP A 163 -5.44 5.32 -8.68
N LEU A 164 -6.25 4.73 -7.79
CA LEU A 164 -7.61 4.28 -8.15
C LEU A 164 -8.51 5.45 -8.58
N ARG A 165 -8.44 6.59 -7.90
CA ARG A 165 -9.20 7.79 -8.27
C ARG A 165 -8.82 8.30 -9.67
N ILE A 166 -7.53 8.26 -10.02
CA ILE A 166 -7.05 8.61 -11.36
C ILE A 166 -7.57 7.60 -12.39
N LEU A 167 -7.45 6.30 -12.10
CA LEU A 167 -7.95 5.24 -12.99
C LEU A 167 -9.47 5.29 -13.18
N GLN A 168 -10.21 5.70 -12.16
CA GLN A 168 -11.65 5.93 -12.26
C GLN A 168 -11.98 7.14 -13.14
N SER A 169 -11.19 8.22 -13.08
CA SER A 169 -11.36 9.36 -13.99
C SER A 169 -11.08 8.97 -15.44
N PHE A 170 -10.17 8.02 -15.67
CA PHE A 170 -9.91 7.40 -16.98
C PHE A 170 -10.98 6.38 -17.39
N LYS A 171 -11.90 6.03 -16.51
CA LYS A 171 -12.92 4.98 -16.69
C LYS A 171 -12.32 3.59 -16.93
N GLU A 172 -11.12 3.34 -16.42
CA GLU A 172 -10.41 2.07 -16.56
C GLU A 172 -10.75 1.11 -15.41
N LEU A 173 -10.72 1.62 -14.17
CA LEU A 173 -11.08 0.90 -12.96
C LEU A 173 -12.03 1.78 -12.12
N GLU A 174 -12.91 1.13 -11.34
CA GLU A 174 -13.78 1.81 -10.38
C GLU A 174 -13.83 1.05 -9.05
N GLU A 175 -14.02 1.77 -7.94
CA GLU A 175 -14.40 1.15 -6.69
C GLU A 175 -15.83 0.55 -6.79
N PRO A 176 -16.20 -0.42 -5.93
CA PRO A 176 -17.53 -1.01 -5.98
C PRO A 176 -18.61 0.03 -5.67
N PHE A 177 -19.73 -0.11 -6.36
CA PHE A 177 -20.90 0.74 -6.19
C PHE A 177 -22.09 -0.13 -5.76
N GLU A 178 -22.64 0.14 -4.58
CA GLU A 178 -23.75 -0.63 -4.03
C GLU A 178 -25.07 -0.30 -4.75
N LYS A 179 -25.98 -1.29 -4.83
CA LYS A 179 -27.26 -1.14 -5.57
C LYS A 179 -28.12 0.06 -5.13
N HIS A 180 -28.01 0.45 -3.88
CA HIS A 180 -28.76 1.55 -3.27
C HIS A 180 -27.91 2.79 -2.95
N GLN A 181 -26.65 2.80 -3.38
CA GLN A 181 -25.75 3.91 -3.15
C GLN A 181 -26.11 5.09 -4.06
N ILE A 182 -26.22 6.29 -3.48
CA ILE A 182 -26.41 7.53 -4.23
C ILE A 182 -25.04 8.11 -4.55
N GLY A 183 -24.68 8.16 -5.82
CA GLY A 183 -23.38 8.68 -6.26
C GLY A 183 -23.31 10.21 -6.30
N SER A 184 -24.43 10.86 -6.61
CA SER A 184 -24.57 12.31 -6.70
C SER A 184 -26.03 12.71 -6.62
N SER A 185 -26.35 13.76 -5.88
CA SER A 185 -27.72 14.29 -5.79
C SER A 185 -28.17 14.98 -7.08
N ALA A 186 -27.24 15.58 -7.84
CA ALA A 186 -27.55 16.32 -9.06
C ALA A 186 -27.44 15.48 -10.34
N MET A 187 -26.59 14.46 -10.35
CA MET A 187 -26.30 13.62 -11.51
C MET A 187 -26.35 12.14 -11.13
N PRO A 188 -27.50 11.47 -11.20
CA PRO A 188 -27.67 10.09 -10.69
C PRO A 188 -26.74 9.05 -11.29
N TYR A 189 -26.25 9.25 -12.53
CA TYR A 189 -25.30 8.35 -13.20
C TYR A 189 -23.85 8.53 -12.73
N LYS A 190 -23.54 9.61 -12.02
CA LYS A 190 -22.17 9.93 -11.57
C LYS A 190 -21.78 9.07 -10.37
N ARG A 191 -20.73 8.30 -10.53
CA ARG A 191 -20.16 7.45 -9.48
C ARG A 191 -18.90 8.11 -8.93
N ASN A 192 -18.99 8.68 -7.74
CA ASN A 192 -17.84 9.29 -7.09
C ASN A 192 -17.04 8.23 -6.32
N PRO A 193 -15.69 8.29 -6.33
CA PRO A 193 -14.84 7.38 -5.57
C PRO A 193 -14.79 7.74 -4.07
N MET A 194 -15.95 7.74 -3.41
CA MET A 194 -16.10 8.27 -2.05
C MET A 194 -15.31 7.46 -1.01
N ARG A 195 -15.18 6.13 -1.21
CA ARG A 195 -14.40 5.29 -0.31
C ARG A 195 -12.91 5.59 -0.45
N SER A 196 -12.42 5.72 -1.67
CA SER A 196 -11.04 6.11 -1.96
C SER A 196 -10.70 7.51 -1.45
N GLU A 197 -11.64 8.46 -1.54
CA GLU A 197 -11.49 9.80 -0.97
C GLU A 197 -11.40 9.76 0.56
N ARG A 198 -12.23 8.94 1.20
CA ARG A 198 -12.23 8.73 2.66
C ARG A 198 -10.93 8.07 3.13
N ILE A 199 -10.43 7.05 2.41
CA ILE A 199 -9.12 6.44 2.67
C ILE A 199 -8.04 7.52 2.65
N THR A 200 -7.98 8.34 1.60
CA THR A 200 -6.99 9.42 1.48
C THR A 200 -7.08 10.43 2.63
N ALA A 201 -8.28 10.78 3.06
CA ALA A 201 -8.50 11.74 4.15
C ALA A 201 -8.03 11.20 5.50
N LEU A 202 -8.40 9.95 5.84
CA LEU A 202 -7.98 9.28 7.07
C LEU A 202 -6.46 9.03 7.08
N ALA A 203 -5.90 8.64 5.94
CA ALA A 203 -4.47 8.39 5.80
C ALA A 203 -3.63 9.65 6.12
N ARG A 204 -4.04 10.82 5.65
CA ARG A 204 -3.36 12.09 6.00
C ARG A 204 -3.36 12.32 7.50
N TYR A 205 -4.47 12.04 8.17
CA TYR A 205 -4.57 12.18 9.62
C TYR A 205 -3.56 11.28 10.33
N VAL A 206 -3.57 9.98 10.03
CA VAL A 206 -2.68 8.99 10.65
C VAL A 206 -1.19 9.31 10.39
N ILE A 207 -0.85 9.73 9.17
CA ILE A 207 0.53 10.10 8.82
C ILE A 207 1.03 11.28 9.66
N ILE A 208 0.19 12.28 9.91
CA ILE A 208 0.56 13.45 10.72
C ILE A 208 0.57 13.11 12.21
N ASP A 209 -0.33 12.24 12.66
CA ASP A 209 -0.45 11.87 14.06
C ASP A 209 0.82 11.23 14.64
N VAL A 210 1.66 10.59 13.81
CA VAL A 210 2.95 10.01 14.22
C VAL A 210 3.92 11.04 14.84
N LEU A 211 3.72 12.33 14.58
CA LEU A 211 4.54 13.39 15.18
C LEU A 211 4.25 13.55 16.69
N ASN A 212 3.04 13.22 17.14
CA ASN A 212 2.69 13.27 18.55
C ASN A 212 3.63 12.42 19.42
N PRO A 213 3.74 11.09 19.21
CA PRO A 213 4.68 10.27 19.98
C PRO A 213 6.15 10.61 19.70
N ALA A 214 6.50 11.16 18.53
CA ALA A 214 7.86 11.60 18.25
C ALA A 214 8.28 12.75 19.20
N PHE A 215 7.43 13.77 19.33
CA PHE A 215 7.67 14.88 20.25
C PHE A 215 7.59 14.42 21.71
N THR A 216 6.59 13.61 22.05
CA THR A 216 6.45 13.06 23.40
C THR A 216 7.71 12.30 23.83
N ALA A 217 8.26 11.45 22.96
CA ALA A 217 9.50 10.73 23.26
C ALA A 217 10.69 11.67 23.48
N GLY A 218 10.78 12.77 22.71
CA GLY A 218 11.84 13.75 22.78
C GLY A 218 11.77 14.69 24.01
N THR A 219 10.59 14.82 24.62
CA THR A 219 10.35 15.72 25.75
C THR A 219 10.24 15.00 27.11
N GLN A 220 10.46 13.69 27.17
CA GLN A 220 10.53 12.99 28.46
C GLN A 220 11.80 13.38 29.22
N TRP A 221 11.63 13.81 30.46
CA TRP A 221 12.73 14.27 31.30
C TRP A 221 13.11 13.26 32.36
N MET A 222 14.40 12.94 32.44
CA MET A 222 14.95 12.05 33.45
C MET A 222 14.16 10.73 33.52
N GLU A 223 13.76 10.30 34.71
CA GLU A 223 13.08 9.04 34.93
C GLU A 223 11.56 9.12 34.73
N ARG A 224 10.97 10.33 34.73
CA ARG A 224 9.54 10.55 34.54
C ARG A 224 9.17 12.03 34.33
N THR A 225 8.31 12.29 33.35
CA THR A 225 7.44 13.47 33.28
C THR A 225 6.02 13.04 32.89
N LEU A 226 5.02 13.84 33.18
CA LEU A 226 3.60 13.48 33.01
C LEU A 226 2.98 14.04 31.70
N ASP A 227 3.73 14.80 30.94
CA ASP A 227 3.24 15.44 29.70
C ASP A 227 2.87 14.44 28.59
N ASP A 228 3.39 13.21 28.66
CA ASP A 228 3.02 12.10 27.78
C ASP A 228 1.56 11.65 27.96
N SER A 229 1.05 11.74 29.18
CA SER A 229 -0.14 11.03 29.64
C SER A 229 -1.41 11.35 28.85
N ALA A 230 -1.71 12.62 28.63
CA ALA A 230 -2.89 13.05 27.87
C ALA A 230 -2.68 12.81 26.36
N ASN A 231 -1.52 13.21 25.82
CA ASN A 231 -1.22 13.13 24.40
C ASN A 231 -1.27 11.68 23.89
N LYS A 232 -0.58 10.75 24.54
CA LYS A 232 -0.55 9.35 24.07
C LYS A 232 -1.91 8.67 24.10
N ARG A 233 -2.80 9.01 25.05
CA ARG A 233 -4.15 8.45 25.11
C ARG A 233 -5.03 8.86 23.95
N ILE A 234 -4.74 9.98 23.32
CA ILE A 234 -5.42 10.44 22.12
C ILE A 234 -4.71 9.84 20.89
N ALA A 235 -3.44 10.16 20.70
CA ALA A 235 -2.67 9.82 19.52
C ALA A 235 -2.62 8.31 19.24
N VAL A 236 -2.28 7.48 20.23
CA VAL A 236 -2.19 6.04 20.04
C VAL A 236 -3.56 5.44 19.68
N ALA A 237 -4.61 5.81 20.42
CA ALA A 237 -5.94 5.28 20.16
C ALA A 237 -6.47 5.68 18.77
N GLU A 238 -6.31 6.96 18.39
CA GLU A 238 -6.81 7.47 17.11
C GLU A 238 -6.03 6.93 15.93
N ALA A 239 -4.71 6.69 16.04
CA ALA A 239 -3.93 6.05 15.00
C ALA A 239 -4.44 4.63 14.69
N PHE A 240 -4.69 3.82 15.73
CA PHE A 240 -5.26 2.47 15.55
C PHE A 240 -6.66 2.51 14.94
N LEU A 241 -7.54 3.38 15.43
CA LEU A 241 -8.90 3.54 14.90
C LEU A 241 -8.87 4.04 13.45
N GLY A 242 -7.98 4.98 13.13
CA GLY A 242 -7.79 5.49 11.78
C GLY A 242 -7.34 4.42 10.80
N VAL A 243 -6.34 3.62 11.17
CA VAL A 243 -5.84 2.51 10.32
C VAL A 243 -6.88 1.40 10.22
N ASP A 244 -7.59 1.09 11.29
CA ASP A 244 -8.68 0.12 11.27
C ASP A 244 -9.77 0.50 10.26
N ALA A 245 -10.19 1.75 10.27
CA ALA A 245 -11.15 2.29 9.33
C ALA A 245 -10.63 2.27 7.87
N ILE A 246 -9.36 2.65 7.66
CA ILE A 246 -8.69 2.59 6.36
C ILE A 246 -8.70 1.16 5.81
N LEU A 247 -8.28 0.17 6.61
CA LEU A 247 -8.21 -1.22 6.18
C LEU A 247 -9.60 -1.82 5.92
N ASN A 248 -10.63 -1.44 6.68
CA ASN A 248 -12.01 -1.84 6.40
C ASN A 248 -12.49 -1.31 5.05
N LEU A 249 -12.19 -0.04 4.74
CA LEU A 249 -12.50 0.55 3.44
C LEU A 249 -11.72 -0.14 2.33
N MET A 250 -10.44 -0.44 2.53
CA MET A 250 -9.63 -1.17 1.55
C MET A 250 -10.14 -2.59 1.30
N LEU A 251 -10.53 -3.33 2.33
CA LEU A 251 -11.15 -4.65 2.19
C LEU A 251 -12.40 -4.58 1.31
N ASN A 252 -13.24 -3.58 1.54
CA ASN A 252 -14.44 -3.38 0.75
C ASN A 252 -14.11 -3.01 -0.71
N VAL A 253 -13.21 -2.06 -0.92
CA VAL A 253 -12.82 -1.61 -2.27
C VAL A 253 -12.13 -2.73 -3.05
N CYS A 254 -11.16 -3.42 -2.46
CA CYS A 254 -10.38 -4.46 -3.14
C CYS A 254 -11.22 -5.70 -3.49
N ASP A 255 -12.19 -6.06 -2.64
CA ASP A 255 -13.12 -7.19 -2.92
C ASP A 255 -14.06 -6.91 -4.10
N GLY A 256 -14.35 -5.63 -4.38
CA GLY A 256 -15.32 -5.24 -5.39
C GLY A 256 -14.76 -4.41 -6.55
N LEU A 257 -13.45 -4.34 -6.76
CA LEU A 257 -12.85 -3.57 -7.86
C LEU A 257 -13.46 -3.96 -9.22
N VAL A 258 -13.95 -2.95 -9.93
CA VAL A 258 -14.53 -3.09 -11.26
C VAL A 258 -13.49 -2.70 -12.30
N VAL A 259 -13.28 -3.56 -13.31
CA VAL A 259 -12.36 -3.32 -14.44
C VAL A 259 -13.16 -3.19 -15.71
N TYR A 260 -12.81 -2.22 -16.57
CA TYR A 260 -13.45 -1.99 -17.86
C TYR A 260 -12.50 -2.35 -19.03
N PRO A 261 -12.39 -3.64 -19.41
CA PRO A 261 -11.40 -4.10 -20.39
C PRO A 261 -11.49 -3.42 -21.73
N LYS A 262 -12.71 -3.11 -22.21
CA LYS A 262 -12.91 -2.43 -23.50
C LYS A 262 -12.41 -0.98 -23.48
N VAL A 263 -12.56 -0.28 -22.36
CA VAL A 263 -12.05 1.08 -22.21
C VAL A 263 -10.53 1.07 -22.15
N ILE A 264 -9.95 0.18 -21.34
CA ILE A 264 -8.49 0.00 -21.26
C ILE A 264 -7.92 -0.31 -22.64
N ARG A 265 -8.50 -1.27 -23.37
CA ARG A 265 -8.05 -1.64 -24.70
C ARG A 265 -8.10 -0.47 -25.70
N ARG A 266 -9.19 0.30 -25.70
CA ARG A 266 -9.32 1.47 -26.56
C ARG A 266 -8.21 2.47 -26.29
N ARG A 267 -7.99 2.84 -25.02
CA ARG A 267 -6.92 3.77 -24.63
C ARG A 267 -5.52 3.26 -25.02
N VAL A 268 -5.28 1.96 -24.86
CA VAL A 268 -4.03 1.34 -25.34
C VAL A 268 -3.88 1.50 -26.84
N LEU A 269 -4.92 1.22 -27.62
CA LEU A 269 -4.86 1.29 -29.10
C LEU A 269 -4.70 2.73 -29.61
N ASP A 270 -5.19 3.72 -28.89
CA ASP A 270 -5.01 5.15 -29.23
C ASP A 270 -3.51 5.57 -29.15
N GLU A 271 -2.75 5.01 -28.20
CA GLU A 271 -1.34 5.37 -27.96
C GLU A 271 -0.33 4.37 -28.57
N LEU A 272 -0.74 3.12 -28.80
CA LEU A 272 0.15 2.05 -29.25
C LEU A 272 0.88 2.36 -30.57
N PRO A 273 0.29 3.04 -31.56
CA PRO A 273 1.01 3.40 -32.79
C PRO A 273 2.31 4.16 -32.52
N PHE A 274 2.31 5.10 -31.57
CA PHE A 274 3.51 5.84 -31.20
C PHE A 274 4.55 4.97 -30.49
N MET A 275 4.11 4.01 -29.67
CA MET A 275 4.99 3.09 -28.96
C MET A 275 5.61 2.03 -29.88
N ALA A 276 4.90 1.67 -30.95
CA ALA A 276 5.32 0.65 -31.89
C ALA A 276 6.29 1.14 -32.98
N THR A 277 6.63 2.42 -33.01
CA THR A 277 7.46 3.04 -34.04
C THR A 277 8.80 2.36 -34.25
N GLU A 278 9.47 1.92 -33.17
CA GLU A 278 10.71 1.18 -33.26
C GLU A 278 10.51 -0.20 -33.91
N ASN A 279 9.48 -0.93 -33.52
CA ASN A 279 9.16 -2.26 -34.06
C ASN A 279 8.84 -2.18 -35.54
N ILE A 280 8.08 -1.15 -35.94
CA ILE A 280 7.74 -0.87 -37.34
C ILE A 280 9.01 -0.56 -38.14
N MET A 281 9.87 0.32 -37.65
CA MET A 281 11.15 0.66 -38.27
C MET A 281 12.02 -0.60 -38.45
N MET A 282 12.16 -1.42 -37.43
CA MET A 282 12.96 -2.65 -37.48
C MET A 282 12.42 -3.65 -38.48
N MET A 283 11.10 -3.78 -38.60
CA MET A 283 10.50 -4.65 -39.63
C MET A 283 10.76 -4.13 -41.04
N ALA A 284 10.61 -2.82 -41.29
CA ALA A 284 10.89 -2.20 -42.58
C ALA A 284 12.38 -2.35 -42.94
N VAL A 285 13.31 -2.21 -41.99
CA VAL A 285 14.74 -2.45 -42.20
C VAL A 285 15.03 -3.90 -42.60
N LYS A 286 14.39 -4.88 -41.95
CA LYS A 286 14.51 -6.30 -42.31
C LYS A 286 14.06 -6.59 -43.74
N LYS A 287 13.17 -5.78 -44.29
CA LYS A 287 12.74 -5.85 -45.70
C LYS A 287 13.64 -5.09 -46.65
N GLY A 288 14.76 -4.55 -46.22
CA GLY A 288 15.76 -3.88 -47.02
C GLY A 288 15.68 -2.35 -47.01
N GLY A 289 14.83 -1.76 -46.19
CA GLY A 289 14.72 -0.31 -46.06
C GLY A 289 15.95 0.32 -45.38
N ASN A 290 16.30 1.55 -45.75
CA ASN A 290 17.38 2.30 -45.13
C ASN A 290 16.96 2.85 -43.74
N ARG A 291 17.65 2.46 -42.69
CA ARG A 291 17.31 2.83 -41.31
C ARG A 291 17.24 4.33 -41.07
N GLN A 292 18.17 5.11 -41.63
CA GLN A 292 18.20 6.56 -41.41
C GLN A 292 17.05 7.27 -42.14
N GLU A 293 16.76 6.87 -43.39
CA GLU A 293 15.63 7.39 -44.13
C GLU A 293 14.31 7.04 -43.46
N LEU A 294 14.14 5.79 -43.05
CA LEU A 294 12.93 5.32 -42.36
C LEU A 294 12.72 6.03 -41.04
N HIS A 295 13.78 6.29 -40.28
CA HIS A 295 13.70 7.04 -39.02
C HIS A 295 13.20 8.46 -39.25
N GLU A 296 13.73 9.18 -40.25
CA GLU A 296 13.29 10.54 -40.55
C GLU A 296 11.83 10.58 -41.03
N ARG A 297 11.44 9.66 -41.93
CA ARG A 297 10.05 9.54 -42.36
C ARG A 297 9.10 9.25 -41.19
N LEU A 298 9.49 8.32 -40.33
CA LEU A 298 8.70 7.95 -39.14
C LEU A 298 8.56 9.14 -38.18
N ARG A 299 9.63 9.95 -38.00
CA ARG A 299 9.59 11.19 -37.22
C ARG A 299 8.57 12.18 -37.79
N VAL A 300 8.59 12.40 -39.11
CA VAL A 300 7.66 13.31 -39.78
C VAL A 300 6.23 12.82 -39.63
N HIS A 301 5.96 11.53 -39.93
CA HIS A 301 4.62 10.95 -39.78
C HIS A 301 4.12 10.99 -38.35
N SER A 302 4.98 10.77 -37.36
CA SER A 302 4.63 10.82 -35.92
C SER A 302 4.28 12.24 -35.48
N ILE A 303 5.00 13.27 -35.95
CA ILE A 303 4.69 14.67 -35.64
C ILE A 303 3.33 15.05 -36.25
N GLU A 304 3.09 14.71 -37.52
CA GLU A 304 1.81 15.02 -38.15
C GLU A 304 0.63 14.27 -37.52
N ALA A 305 0.79 12.98 -37.21
CA ALA A 305 -0.23 12.23 -36.46
C ALA A 305 -0.49 12.83 -35.06
N GLY A 306 0.58 13.22 -34.35
CA GLY A 306 0.46 13.92 -33.06
C GLY A 306 -0.28 15.25 -33.18
N ARG A 307 -0.10 15.98 -34.30
CA ARG A 307 -0.83 17.22 -34.61
C ARG A 307 -2.32 16.96 -34.84
N MET A 308 -2.63 15.90 -35.59
CA MET A 308 -4.03 15.52 -35.84
C MET A 308 -4.76 15.21 -34.51
N VAL A 309 -4.10 14.47 -33.62
CA VAL A 309 -4.68 14.14 -32.32
C VAL A 309 -4.83 15.38 -31.42
N LYS A 310 -3.76 16.19 -31.30
CA LYS A 310 -3.72 17.27 -30.28
C LYS A 310 -4.37 18.57 -30.74
N GLU A 311 -4.18 18.95 -32.02
CA GLU A 311 -4.71 20.23 -32.51
C GLU A 311 -6.09 20.07 -33.17
N GLN A 312 -6.37 18.92 -33.79
CA GLN A 312 -7.61 18.69 -34.52
C GLN A 312 -8.62 17.81 -33.73
N GLY A 313 -8.19 17.15 -32.65
CA GLY A 313 -9.04 16.23 -31.89
C GLY A 313 -9.46 14.99 -32.66
N LEU A 314 -8.71 14.60 -33.71
CA LEU A 314 -8.98 13.43 -34.56
C LEU A 314 -8.28 12.19 -33.99
N GLU A 315 -8.65 11.04 -34.56
CA GLU A 315 -8.00 9.76 -34.22
C GLU A 315 -6.55 9.73 -34.70
N ASN A 316 -5.72 8.89 -34.07
CA ASN A 316 -4.34 8.69 -34.44
C ASN A 316 -4.25 7.96 -35.77
N ASP A 317 -3.80 8.66 -36.82
CA ASP A 317 -3.70 8.15 -38.18
C ASP A 317 -2.29 7.67 -38.59
N LEU A 318 -1.34 7.57 -37.62
CA LEU A 318 0.06 7.21 -37.89
C LEU A 318 0.20 5.93 -38.70
N ILE A 319 -0.56 4.90 -38.36
CA ILE A 319 -0.49 3.61 -39.05
C ILE A 319 -0.96 3.72 -40.50
N SER A 320 -2.00 4.50 -40.77
CA SER A 320 -2.49 4.76 -42.11
C SER A 320 -1.46 5.53 -42.95
N ARG A 321 -0.75 6.48 -42.35
CA ARG A 321 0.34 7.24 -42.99
C ARG A 321 1.51 6.33 -43.36
N ILE A 322 1.93 5.46 -42.46
CA ILE A 322 3.03 4.51 -42.66
C ILE A 322 2.64 3.49 -43.75
N ALA A 323 1.41 2.97 -43.73
CA ALA A 323 0.90 2.04 -44.74
C ALA A 323 0.86 2.65 -46.16
N ALA A 324 0.62 3.95 -46.26
CA ALA A 324 0.59 4.68 -47.51
C ALA A 324 1.97 5.10 -48.02
N ASP A 325 3.02 5.02 -47.21
CA ASP A 325 4.39 5.41 -47.59
C ASP A 325 5.16 4.18 -48.12
N PRO A 326 5.47 4.14 -49.43
CA PRO A 326 6.15 3.01 -50.06
C PRO A 326 7.54 2.70 -49.50
N ALA A 327 8.19 3.66 -48.85
CA ALA A 327 9.52 3.49 -48.25
C ALA A 327 9.54 2.43 -47.16
N PHE A 328 8.44 2.20 -46.44
CA PHE A 328 8.36 1.19 -45.41
C PHE A 328 8.17 -0.23 -45.96
N GLY A 329 7.58 -0.37 -47.16
CA GLY A 329 7.34 -1.69 -47.77
C GLY A 329 6.48 -2.63 -46.89
N LEU A 330 5.63 -2.06 -46.05
CA LEU A 330 4.77 -2.79 -45.11
C LEU A 330 3.31 -2.70 -45.53
N SER A 331 2.65 -3.83 -45.58
CA SER A 331 1.20 -3.89 -45.79
C SER A 331 0.45 -3.52 -44.52
N LYS A 332 -0.81 -3.13 -44.66
CA LYS A 332 -1.68 -2.84 -43.53
C LYS A 332 -1.81 -4.03 -42.58
N SER A 333 -1.91 -5.25 -43.12
CA SER A 333 -1.98 -6.49 -42.33
C SER A 333 -0.72 -6.71 -41.49
N GLU A 334 0.48 -6.45 -42.04
CA GLU A 334 1.73 -6.58 -41.29
C GLU A 334 1.84 -5.54 -40.18
N LEU A 335 1.36 -4.33 -40.40
CA LEU A 335 1.29 -3.29 -39.38
C LEU A 335 0.31 -3.66 -38.26
N GLU A 336 -0.86 -4.21 -38.60
CA GLU A 336 -1.85 -4.70 -37.62
C GLU A 336 -1.28 -5.88 -36.77
N ASP A 337 -0.46 -6.73 -37.36
CA ASP A 337 0.21 -7.82 -36.66
C ASP A 337 1.27 -7.32 -35.67
N ILE A 338 1.95 -6.21 -35.96
CA ILE A 338 2.87 -5.55 -35.02
C ILE A 338 2.10 -4.97 -33.83
N LEU A 339 0.89 -4.43 -34.07
CA LEU A 339 0.11 -3.67 -33.09
C LEU A 339 -0.71 -4.57 -32.15
N LYS A 340 -0.17 -5.70 -31.74
CA LYS A 340 -0.77 -6.56 -30.71
C LYS A 340 -0.31 -6.09 -29.32
N PRO A 341 -1.17 -5.52 -28.49
CA PRO A 341 -0.78 -4.95 -27.19
C PRO A 341 0.01 -5.92 -26.30
N GLU A 342 -0.30 -7.20 -26.39
CA GLU A 342 0.31 -8.26 -25.60
C GLU A 342 1.83 -8.37 -25.83
N ALA A 343 2.30 -8.01 -27.04
CA ALA A 343 3.72 -8.02 -27.39
C ALA A 343 4.53 -6.87 -26.74
N PHE A 344 3.85 -5.86 -26.19
CA PHE A 344 4.48 -4.66 -25.63
C PHE A 344 4.50 -4.64 -24.10
N THR A 345 4.01 -5.68 -23.43
CA THR A 345 3.93 -5.74 -21.96
C THR A 345 5.23 -6.23 -21.30
N GLY A 346 6.22 -6.63 -22.11
CA GLY A 346 7.51 -7.11 -21.61
C GLY A 346 7.36 -8.28 -20.61
N LEU A 347 8.02 -8.17 -19.49
CA LEU A 347 7.99 -9.17 -18.41
C LEU A 347 6.87 -8.95 -17.40
N ALA A 348 5.95 -8.00 -17.61
CA ALA A 348 4.92 -7.66 -16.62
C ALA A 348 4.06 -8.88 -16.18
N PRO A 349 3.58 -9.76 -17.08
CA PRO A 349 2.84 -10.95 -16.68
C PRO A 349 3.66 -11.91 -15.80
N ARG A 350 4.92 -12.13 -16.17
CA ARG A 350 5.83 -13.01 -15.42
C ARG A 350 6.16 -12.42 -14.05
N GLN A 351 6.53 -11.14 -13.99
CA GLN A 351 6.83 -10.44 -12.75
C GLN A 351 5.62 -10.46 -11.79
N THR A 352 4.41 -10.30 -12.31
CA THR A 352 3.18 -10.42 -11.52
C THR A 352 3.03 -11.81 -10.92
N ARG A 353 3.16 -12.84 -11.75
CA ARG A 353 3.07 -14.23 -11.28
C ARG A 353 4.14 -14.54 -10.24
N ASP A 354 5.40 -14.24 -10.56
CA ASP A 354 6.53 -14.59 -9.71
C ASP A 354 6.43 -13.88 -8.34
N PHE A 355 6.02 -12.62 -8.30
CA PHE A 355 5.79 -11.91 -7.05
C PHE A 355 4.65 -12.51 -6.22
N VAL A 356 3.51 -12.81 -6.86
CA VAL A 356 2.37 -13.41 -6.15
C VAL A 356 2.72 -14.80 -5.61
N GLU A 357 3.38 -15.65 -6.41
CA GLU A 357 3.65 -17.04 -6.01
C GLU A 357 4.85 -17.16 -5.04
N GLN A 358 5.88 -16.33 -5.20
CA GLN A 358 7.13 -16.48 -4.45
C GLN A 358 7.24 -15.55 -3.23
N VAL A 359 6.45 -14.47 -3.16
CA VAL A 359 6.50 -13.49 -2.07
C VAL A 359 5.16 -13.41 -1.35
N ALA A 360 4.08 -13.01 -2.04
CA ALA A 360 2.82 -12.74 -1.37
C ALA A 360 2.19 -14.01 -0.77
N LYS A 361 2.08 -15.09 -1.53
CA LYS A 361 1.51 -16.37 -1.02
C LYS A 361 2.27 -16.95 0.15
N PRO A 362 3.62 -17.05 0.14
CA PRO A 362 4.36 -17.51 1.31
C PRO A 362 4.13 -16.68 2.57
N ALA A 363 4.00 -15.34 2.42
CA ALA A 363 3.69 -14.46 3.55
C ALA A 363 2.27 -14.68 4.10
N LEU A 364 1.31 -14.99 3.23
CA LEU A 364 -0.09 -15.24 3.58
C LEU A 364 -0.34 -16.64 4.15
N ALA A 365 0.47 -17.64 3.74
CA ALA A 365 0.23 -19.05 4.05
C ALA A 365 0.12 -19.36 5.55
N PRO A 366 0.96 -18.83 6.46
CA PRO A 366 0.87 -19.10 7.90
C PRO A 366 -0.43 -18.58 8.53
N TYR A 367 -1.13 -17.65 7.88
CA TYR A 367 -2.30 -16.94 8.43
C TYR A 367 -3.61 -17.34 7.75
N GLN A 368 -3.64 -18.43 6.99
CA GLN A 368 -4.88 -18.95 6.39
C GLN A 368 -5.94 -19.19 7.47
N GLY A 369 -7.16 -18.66 7.26
CA GLY A 369 -8.27 -18.72 8.22
C GLY A 369 -8.27 -17.61 9.27
N GLN A 370 -7.20 -16.83 9.41
CA GLN A 370 -7.11 -15.69 10.33
C GLN A 370 -7.31 -14.33 9.65
N MET A 371 -7.31 -14.31 8.31
CA MET A 371 -7.45 -13.07 7.53
C MET A 371 -8.84 -12.51 7.66
N ALA A 372 -8.94 -11.18 7.85
CA ALA A 372 -10.22 -10.51 7.82
C ALA A 372 -10.85 -10.58 6.43
N ARG A 373 -12.15 -10.69 6.39
CA ARG A 373 -12.96 -10.64 5.18
C ARG A 373 -13.70 -9.31 5.11
N ARG A 374 -14.27 -9.01 3.94
CA ARG A 374 -15.10 -7.83 3.73
C ARG A 374 -16.18 -7.75 4.82
N THR A 375 -16.29 -6.58 5.43
CA THR A 375 -17.40 -6.21 6.30
C THR A 375 -18.33 -5.27 5.55
N ASP A 376 -19.65 -5.39 5.78
CA ASP A 376 -20.61 -4.44 5.23
C ASP A 376 -20.37 -3.07 5.82
N LEU A 377 -20.07 -2.12 4.94
CA LEU A 377 -19.92 -0.72 5.32
C LEU A 377 -21.31 -0.06 5.23
N ARG A 378 -21.79 0.47 6.34
CA ARG A 378 -22.92 1.41 6.31
C ARG A 378 -22.35 2.77 5.88
N VAL A 379 -22.56 3.12 4.61
CA VAL A 379 -22.11 4.41 4.04
C VAL A 379 -23.29 5.33 3.89
#